data_5c5d5884446a92b1afbd63d5bcfee967
#
_entry.id   5c5d5884446a92b1afbd63d5bcfee967
#
_cell.length_a   1.000
_cell.length_b   1.000
_cell.length_c   1.000
_cell.angle_alpha   90.00
_cell.angle_beta   90.00
_cell.angle_gamma   90.00
#
_symmetry.space_group_name_H-M   'P 1'
#
loop_
_entity.id
_entity.type
_entity.pdbx_description
1 polymer ?
#
loop_
_entity_poly.entity_id
_entity_poly.type
_entity_poly.pdbx_seq_one_letter_code
_entity_poly.pdbx_strand_id
1 'polypeptide(L)'
;SDSDIYTLQDLADKVVAVQSTTKPEELFLNAEQNGLPRLRRLYSLQNRDLIYTTLIKGYADALAAHESAIRQFMKDYSVEYRILDEPLMTARLGVAFAKERGDDLPQQLTEVFQEMLADGTVRQIVSRYLDDPGHYLDGLEDSTHA
;
A
#
# COMPACT_ATOMS: atom_id res chain seq x y z
N SER A 1 5.77 5.85 -19.12
CA SER A 1 4.68 6.78 -18.80
C SER A 1 5.14 8.21 -19.03
N ASP A 2 4.43 8.96 -19.88
CA ASP A 2 4.73 10.37 -20.22
C ASP A 2 4.18 11.35 -19.19
N SER A 3 3.81 10.86 -18.02
CA SER A 3 3.26 11.67 -16.91
C SER A 3 4.33 12.59 -16.32
N ASP A 4 3.94 13.80 -16.00
CA ASP A 4 4.72 14.85 -15.30
C ASP A 4 4.69 14.72 -13.76
N ILE A 5 4.07 13.65 -13.22
CA ILE A 5 3.93 13.38 -11.79
C ILE A 5 5.13 12.55 -11.31
N TYR A 6 6.04 13.14 -10.53
CA TYR A 6 7.22 12.49 -9.95
C TYR A 6 7.22 12.49 -8.43
N THR A 7 6.50 13.44 -7.81
CA THR A 7 6.37 13.60 -6.36
C THR A 7 4.90 13.70 -5.95
N LEU A 8 4.61 13.61 -4.64
CA LEU A 8 3.26 13.84 -4.15
C LEU A 8 2.77 15.27 -4.41
N GLN A 9 3.68 16.24 -4.46
CA GLN A 9 3.34 17.65 -4.74
C GLN A 9 2.90 17.88 -6.20
N ASP A 10 3.36 17.05 -7.14
CA ASP A 10 2.94 17.12 -8.55
C ASP A 10 1.48 16.67 -8.76
N LEU A 11 0.85 16.12 -7.72
CA LEU A 11 -0.59 15.85 -7.72
C LEU A 11 -1.47 17.09 -7.62
N ALA A 12 -0.87 18.27 -7.43
CA ALA A 12 -1.59 19.54 -7.43
C ALA A 12 -2.42 19.68 -8.71
N ASP A 13 -3.71 19.98 -8.55
CA ASP A 13 -4.68 20.14 -9.64
C ASP A 13 -4.85 18.91 -10.56
N LYS A 14 -4.44 17.73 -10.10
CA LYS A 14 -4.64 16.45 -10.78
C LYS A 14 -5.90 15.71 -10.29
N VAL A 15 -6.30 14.69 -11.01
CA VAL A 15 -7.39 13.78 -10.63
C VAL A 15 -6.78 12.50 -10.07
N VAL A 16 -7.09 12.17 -8.82
CA VAL A 16 -6.59 10.97 -8.16
C VAL A 16 -7.75 10.00 -7.86
N ALA A 17 -7.53 8.71 -8.07
CA ALA A 17 -8.48 7.66 -7.72
C ALA A 17 -8.01 6.87 -6.49
N VAL A 18 -8.92 6.61 -5.56
CA VAL A 18 -8.70 5.85 -4.33
C VAL A 18 -9.85 4.89 -4.06
N GLN A 19 -9.59 3.86 -3.25
CA GLN A 19 -10.67 3.04 -2.73
C GLN A 19 -11.34 3.78 -1.55
N SER A 20 -12.67 3.81 -1.56
CA SER A 20 -13.45 4.42 -0.48
C SER A 20 -13.23 3.67 0.85
N THR A 21 -13.36 4.40 1.95
CA THR A 21 -13.16 3.89 3.32
C THR A 21 -11.75 3.35 3.60
N THR A 22 -10.76 3.85 2.86
CA THR A 22 -9.35 3.51 3.06
C THR A 22 -8.53 4.69 3.56
N LYS A 23 -7.35 4.41 4.10
CA LYS A 23 -6.46 5.48 4.60
C LYS A 23 -6.01 6.47 3.51
N PRO A 24 -5.69 6.07 2.27
CA PRO A 24 -5.44 7.02 1.19
C PRO A 24 -6.59 8.03 0.95
N GLU A 25 -7.84 7.57 0.99
CA GLU A 25 -8.98 8.49 0.89
C GLU A 25 -9.00 9.51 2.01
N GLU A 26 -8.86 9.06 3.27
CA GLU A 26 -8.83 9.94 4.45
C GLU A 26 -7.73 10.99 4.34
N LEU A 27 -6.52 10.60 3.89
CA LEU A 27 -5.39 11.51 3.74
C LEU A 27 -5.67 12.60 2.71
N PHE A 28 -6.22 12.25 1.55
CA PHE A 28 -6.56 13.23 0.51
C PHE A 28 -7.78 14.09 0.87
N LEU A 29 -8.77 13.57 1.59
CA LEU A 29 -9.88 14.38 2.09
C LEU A 29 -9.42 15.43 3.11
N ASN A 30 -8.34 15.16 3.83
CA ASN A 30 -7.70 16.06 4.79
C ASN A 30 -6.32 16.54 4.27
N ALA A 31 -6.20 16.79 2.97
CA ALA A 31 -4.94 17.04 2.28
C ALA A 31 -4.10 18.13 2.95
N GLU A 32 -4.69 19.27 3.29
CA GLU A 32 -3.99 20.41 3.93
C GLU A 32 -3.33 20.01 5.25
N GLN A 33 -4.03 19.22 6.09
CA GLN A 33 -3.52 18.77 7.39
C GLN A 33 -2.39 17.74 7.24
N ASN A 34 -2.37 17.02 6.10
CA ASN A 34 -1.39 15.99 5.80
C ASN A 34 -0.24 16.48 4.90
N GLY A 35 -0.15 17.79 4.64
CA GLY A 35 0.89 18.34 3.77
C GLY A 35 0.75 17.93 2.30
N LEU A 36 -0.41 17.46 1.88
CA LEU A 36 -0.71 17.05 0.52
C LEU A 36 -1.25 18.22 -0.30
N PRO A 37 -1.02 18.23 -1.61
CA PRO A 37 -1.53 19.28 -2.47
C PRO A 37 -3.05 19.18 -2.66
N ARG A 38 -3.68 20.29 -3.01
CA ARG A 38 -5.09 20.32 -3.39
C ARG A 38 -5.28 19.65 -4.74
N LEU A 39 -6.08 18.59 -4.76
CA LEU A 39 -6.45 17.90 -5.99
C LEU A 39 -7.53 18.67 -6.78
N ARG A 40 -7.53 18.53 -8.10
CA ARG A 40 -8.67 18.95 -8.94
C ARG A 40 -9.90 18.09 -8.63
N ARG A 41 -9.72 16.79 -8.45
CA ARG A 41 -10.77 15.84 -8.10
C ARG A 41 -10.21 14.60 -7.42
N LEU A 42 -10.94 14.10 -6.42
CA LEU A 42 -10.73 12.78 -5.83
C LEU A 42 -11.88 11.86 -6.26
N TYR A 43 -11.55 10.77 -6.95
CA TYR A 43 -12.49 9.68 -7.21
C TYR A 43 -12.38 8.67 -6.08
N SER A 44 -13.42 8.60 -5.26
CA SER A 44 -13.56 7.61 -4.20
C SER A 44 -14.48 6.49 -4.67
N LEU A 45 -13.92 5.31 -4.92
CA LEU A 45 -14.61 4.18 -5.56
C LEU A 45 -14.62 2.97 -4.64
N GLN A 46 -15.77 2.33 -4.48
CA GLN A 46 -15.90 1.15 -3.61
C GLN A 46 -15.18 -0.08 -4.20
N ASN A 47 -15.27 -0.25 -5.51
CA ASN A 47 -14.66 -1.39 -6.20
C ASN A 47 -13.24 -1.04 -6.64
N ARG A 48 -12.27 -1.87 -6.23
CA ARG A 48 -10.84 -1.72 -6.59
C ARG A 48 -10.61 -1.78 -8.11
N ASP A 49 -11.32 -2.63 -8.84
CA ASP A 49 -11.15 -2.75 -10.29
C ASP A 49 -11.54 -1.48 -11.03
N LEU A 50 -12.50 -0.72 -10.47
CA LEU A 50 -12.87 0.58 -11.02
C LEU A 50 -11.77 1.62 -10.86
N ILE A 51 -10.98 1.56 -9.80
CA ILE A 51 -9.83 2.47 -9.58
C ILE A 51 -8.81 2.26 -10.70
N TYR A 52 -8.47 1.01 -10.98
CA TYR A 52 -7.54 0.67 -12.06
C TYR A 52 -8.11 1.04 -13.44
N THR A 53 -9.39 0.79 -13.64
CA THR A 53 -10.07 1.15 -14.88
C THR A 53 -10.07 2.66 -15.13
N THR A 54 -10.23 3.50 -14.08
CA THR A 54 -10.16 4.97 -14.23
C THR A 54 -8.78 5.43 -14.69
N LEU A 55 -7.72 4.80 -14.23
CA LEU A 55 -6.34 5.10 -14.65
C LEU A 55 -6.12 4.65 -16.12
N ILE A 56 -6.48 3.39 -16.45
CA ILE A 56 -6.33 2.86 -17.82
C ILE A 56 -7.07 3.71 -18.84
N LYS A 57 -8.26 4.19 -18.50
CA LYS A 57 -9.11 5.02 -19.38
C LYS A 57 -8.72 6.50 -19.40
N GLY A 58 -7.73 6.91 -18.60
CA GLY A 58 -7.32 8.31 -18.50
C GLY A 58 -8.33 9.22 -17.80
N TYR A 59 -9.26 8.66 -17.01
CA TYR A 59 -10.19 9.45 -16.19
C TYR A 59 -9.53 9.95 -14.90
N ALA A 60 -8.50 9.28 -14.44
CA ALA A 60 -7.63 9.71 -13.35
C ALA A 60 -6.20 9.83 -13.85
N ASP A 61 -5.48 10.83 -13.34
CA ASP A 61 -4.06 11.07 -13.63
C ASP A 61 -3.16 10.16 -12.77
N ALA A 62 -3.63 9.78 -11.58
CA ALA A 62 -2.95 8.89 -10.64
C ALA A 62 -3.95 8.08 -9.82
N LEU A 63 -3.46 7.02 -9.17
CA LEU A 63 -4.19 6.27 -8.16
C LEU A 63 -3.32 6.08 -6.90
N ALA A 64 -3.97 5.89 -5.75
CA ALA A 64 -3.28 5.53 -4.53
C ALA A 64 -3.88 4.24 -3.94
N ALA A 65 -3.00 3.26 -3.75
CA ALA A 65 -3.32 1.94 -3.21
C ALA A 65 -2.06 1.31 -2.58
N HIS A 66 -2.18 0.13 -2.00
CA HIS A 66 -1.01 -0.64 -1.56
C HIS A 66 -0.11 -0.96 -2.74
N GLU A 67 1.20 -0.77 -2.57
CA GLU A 67 2.19 -1.01 -3.62
C GLU A 67 2.10 -2.43 -4.20
N SER A 68 1.98 -3.45 -3.33
CA SER A 68 1.84 -4.84 -3.77
C SER A 68 0.60 -5.06 -4.66
N ALA A 69 -0.50 -4.37 -4.37
CA ALA A 69 -1.72 -4.44 -5.19
C ALA A 69 -1.54 -3.73 -6.53
N ILE A 70 -0.81 -2.61 -6.56
CA ILE A 70 -0.48 -1.89 -7.80
C ILE A 70 0.44 -2.76 -8.68
N ARG A 71 1.47 -3.38 -8.11
CA ARG A 71 2.39 -4.26 -8.85
C ARG A 71 1.66 -5.48 -9.42
N GLN A 72 0.77 -6.10 -8.64
CA GLN A 72 -0.05 -7.20 -9.12
C GLN A 72 -0.97 -6.76 -10.26
N PHE A 73 -1.63 -5.62 -10.13
CA PHE A 73 -2.46 -5.05 -11.20
C PHE A 73 -1.65 -4.83 -12.50
N MET A 74 -0.46 -4.23 -12.41
CA MET A 74 0.39 -4.02 -13.59
C MET A 74 0.74 -5.34 -14.28
N LYS A 75 1.01 -6.39 -13.50
CA LYS A 75 1.30 -7.73 -14.00
C LYS A 75 0.07 -8.37 -14.67
N ASP A 76 -1.08 -8.34 -14.02
CA ASP A 76 -2.31 -8.98 -14.48
C ASP A 76 -2.83 -8.36 -15.79
N TYR A 77 -2.70 -7.05 -15.93
CA TYR A 77 -3.18 -6.29 -17.11
C TYR A 77 -2.08 -6.03 -18.13
N SER A 78 -0.85 -6.47 -17.89
CA SER A 78 0.32 -6.22 -18.77
C SER A 78 0.49 -4.74 -19.10
N VAL A 79 0.36 -3.88 -18.09
CA VAL A 79 0.52 -2.43 -18.19
C VAL A 79 1.68 -1.96 -17.35
N GLU A 80 2.32 -0.87 -17.76
CA GLU A 80 3.43 -0.25 -17.04
C GLU A 80 3.04 1.14 -16.58
N TYR A 81 3.09 1.35 -15.25
CA TYR A 81 2.93 2.65 -14.62
C TYR A 81 4.12 2.93 -13.69
N ARG A 82 4.46 4.19 -13.54
CA ARG A 82 5.42 4.62 -12.55
C ARG A 82 4.78 4.58 -11.16
N ILE A 83 5.43 3.93 -10.21
CA ILE A 83 5.16 4.10 -8.78
C ILE A 83 6.08 5.21 -8.29
N LEU A 84 5.58 6.16 -7.52
CA LEU A 84 6.38 7.23 -6.96
C LEU A 84 7.32 6.65 -5.87
N ASP A 85 8.56 7.14 -5.84
CA ASP A 85 9.53 6.76 -4.79
C ASP A 85 9.11 7.29 -3.42
N GLU A 86 8.37 8.40 -3.40
CA GLU A 86 7.81 8.99 -2.20
C GLU A 86 6.48 8.30 -1.84
N PRO A 87 6.41 7.52 -0.74
CA PRO A 87 5.16 6.86 -0.35
C PRO A 87 4.18 7.87 0.22
N LEU A 88 2.89 7.74 -0.11
CA LEU A 88 1.81 8.51 0.51
C LEU A 88 1.76 8.28 2.04
N MET A 89 2.03 7.05 2.45
CA MET A 89 2.19 6.63 3.83
C MET A 89 2.86 5.26 3.91
N THR A 90 3.52 5.01 5.03
CA THR A 90 4.02 3.67 5.38
C THR A 90 3.17 3.10 6.51
N ALA A 91 2.72 1.86 6.39
CA ALA A 91 1.92 1.18 7.39
C ALA A 91 2.47 -0.22 7.66
N ARG A 92 2.40 -0.63 8.93
CA ARG A 92 2.65 -2.01 9.32
C ARG A 92 1.36 -2.80 9.27
N LEU A 93 1.42 -4.04 8.83
CA LEU A 93 0.31 -4.97 8.89
C LEU A 93 0.38 -5.76 10.21
N GLY A 94 -0.77 -6.03 10.78
CA GLY A 94 -0.90 -6.84 11.99
C GLY A 94 -2.15 -7.69 11.95
N VAL A 95 -2.20 -8.69 12.84
CA VAL A 95 -3.39 -9.52 13.06
C VAL A 95 -4.11 -9.01 14.30
N ALA A 96 -5.40 -8.71 14.17
CA ALA A 96 -6.24 -8.28 15.28
C ALA A 96 -7.03 -9.46 15.84
N PHE A 97 -7.17 -9.49 17.15
CA PHE A 97 -7.95 -10.47 17.90
C PHE A 97 -9.04 -9.77 18.70
N ALA A 98 -10.12 -10.50 19.02
CA ALA A 98 -11.15 -10.00 19.92
C ALA A 98 -10.54 -9.70 21.31
N LYS A 99 -10.92 -8.55 21.89
CA LYS A 99 -10.36 -8.07 23.18
C LYS A 99 -10.62 -9.03 24.34
N GLU A 100 -11.78 -9.68 24.33
CA GLU A 100 -12.22 -10.62 25.37
C GLU A 100 -11.68 -12.05 25.16
N ARG A 101 -10.79 -12.25 24.19
CA ARG A 101 -10.14 -13.54 23.98
C ARG A 101 -9.27 -13.87 25.21
N GLY A 102 -9.64 -14.95 25.91
CA GLY A 102 -8.99 -15.34 27.16
C GLY A 102 -7.83 -16.34 26.99
N ASP A 103 -7.33 -16.52 25.75
CA ASP A 103 -6.22 -17.42 25.44
C ASP A 103 -4.95 -16.63 25.05
N ASP A 104 -3.83 -17.34 24.99
CA ASP A 104 -2.51 -16.80 24.65
C ASP A 104 -2.16 -16.88 23.15
N LEU A 105 -3.14 -17.16 22.28
CA LEU A 105 -2.93 -17.27 20.84
C LEU A 105 -2.27 -16.05 20.19
N PRO A 106 -2.59 -14.79 20.57
CA PRO A 106 -1.90 -13.62 20.03
C PRO A 106 -0.39 -13.64 20.29
N GLN A 107 0.00 -14.05 21.49
CA GLN A 107 1.40 -14.17 21.87
C GLN A 107 2.08 -15.32 21.12
N GLN A 108 1.46 -16.50 21.10
CA GLN A 108 1.97 -17.66 20.36
C GLN A 108 2.17 -17.36 18.89
N LEU A 109 1.22 -16.65 18.25
CA LEU A 109 1.34 -16.24 16.85
C LEU A 109 2.52 -15.29 16.64
N THR A 110 2.73 -14.36 17.57
CA THR A 110 3.86 -13.42 17.53
C THR A 110 5.19 -14.16 17.62
N GLU A 111 5.33 -15.09 18.56
CA GLU A 111 6.53 -15.90 18.75
C GLU A 111 6.84 -16.75 17.51
N VAL A 112 5.86 -17.46 16.98
CA VAL A 112 6.02 -18.26 15.75
C VAL A 112 6.39 -17.38 14.56
N PHE A 113 5.78 -16.20 14.42
CA PHE A 113 6.11 -15.29 13.34
C PHE A 113 7.54 -14.75 13.44
N GLN A 114 8.02 -14.48 14.65
CA GLN A 114 9.41 -14.08 14.88
C GLN A 114 10.40 -15.21 14.55
N GLU A 115 10.08 -16.46 14.92
CA GLU A 115 10.88 -17.62 14.52
C GLU A 115 10.94 -17.78 13.00
N MET A 116 9.81 -17.62 12.30
CA MET A 116 9.72 -17.69 10.84
C MET A 116 10.47 -16.53 10.14
N LEU A 117 10.56 -15.37 10.77
CA LEU A 117 11.41 -14.27 10.28
C LEU A 117 12.89 -14.63 10.42
N ALA A 118 13.28 -15.12 11.60
CA ALA A 118 14.68 -15.43 11.90
C ALA A 118 15.23 -16.59 11.05
N ASP A 119 14.43 -17.62 10.75
CA ASP A 119 14.83 -18.77 9.93
C ASP A 119 14.67 -18.56 8.42
N GLY A 120 14.15 -17.40 8.00
CA GLY A 120 13.96 -17.05 6.59
C GLY A 120 12.68 -17.61 5.95
N THR A 121 11.84 -18.31 6.70
CA THR A 121 10.58 -18.89 6.19
C THR A 121 9.65 -17.79 5.65
N VAL A 122 9.51 -16.67 6.34
CA VAL A 122 8.68 -15.54 5.86
C VAL A 122 9.23 -15.03 4.53
N ARG A 123 10.54 -14.81 4.40
CA ARG A 123 11.17 -14.36 3.16
C ARG A 123 10.90 -15.34 2.01
N GLN A 124 11.00 -16.65 2.26
CA GLN A 124 10.71 -17.68 1.27
C GLN A 124 9.24 -17.66 0.82
N ILE A 125 8.30 -17.43 1.75
CA ILE A 125 6.88 -17.31 1.41
C ILE A 125 6.62 -16.08 0.58
N VAL A 126 7.11 -14.91 1.03
CA VAL A 126 6.90 -13.62 0.36
C VAL A 126 7.48 -13.63 -1.06
N SER A 127 8.65 -14.26 -1.27
CA SER A 127 9.30 -14.35 -2.59
C SER A 127 8.50 -15.14 -3.64
N ARG A 128 7.48 -15.89 -3.23
CA ARG A 128 6.56 -16.56 -4.17
C ARG A 128 5.53 -15.62 -4.78
N TYR A 129 5.31 -14.47 -4.16
CA TYR A 129 4.26 -13.53 -4.51
C TYR A 129 4.80 -12.15 -4.92
N LEU A 130 5.95 -11.75 -4.39
CA LEU A 130 6.56 -10.44 -4.58
C LEU A 130 8.00 -10.60 -5.08
N ASP A 131 8.36 -9.83 -6.11
CA ASP A 131 9.66 -9.92 -6.78
C ASP A 131 10.81 -9.42 -5.89
N ASP A 132 10.56 -8.47 -4.97
CA ASP A 132 11.54 -7.96 -4.01
C ASP A 132 11.02 -8.13 -2.56
N PRO A 133 11.19 -9.31 -1.95
CA PRO A 133 10.75 -9.53 -0.58
C PRO A 133 11.50 -8.67 0.45
N GLY A 134 12.74 -8.28 0.18
CA GLY A 134 13.53 -7.40 1.07
C GLY A 134 12.83 -6.09 1.31
N HIS A 135 12.38 -5.43 0.26
CA HIS A 135 11.66 -4.16 0.34
C HIS A 135 10.46 -4.17 1.32
N TYR A 136 9.81 -5.31 1.50
CA TYR A 136 8.64 -5.46 2.39
C TYR A 136 8.99 -5.96 3.80
N LEU A 137 10.17 -6.58 3.96
CA LEU A 137 10.60 -7.19 5.22
C LEU A 137 11.66 -6.38 5.95
N ASP A 138 12.30 -5.40 5.27
CA ASP A 138 13.31 -4.53 5.86
C ASP A 138 12.72 -3.78 7.06
N GLY A 139 13.42 -3.80 8.19
CA GLY A 139 12.97 -3.24 9.45
C GLY A 139 12.04 -4.14 10.29
N LEU A 140 11.58 -5.29 9.76
CA LEU A 140 10.95 -6.34 10.59
C LEU A 140 12.01 -7.28 11.16
N GLU A 141 13.05 -7.58 10.39
CA GLU A 141 14.16 -8.45 10.79
C GLU A 141 15.01 -7.80 11.90
N ASP A 142 15.16 -6.49 11.90
CA ASP A 142 15.90 -5.74 12.94
C ASP A 142 15.18 -5.70 14.31
N SER A 143 13.87 -5.93 14.34
CA SER A 143 13.08 -5.90 15.58
C SER A 143 13.22 -7.17 16.43
N THR A 144 13.91 -8.21 15.95
CA THR A 144 14.10 -9.48 16.63
C THR A 144 15.32 -9.50 17.56
N HIS A 145 16.10 -8.40 17.61
CA HIS A 145 17.33 -8.29 18.41
C HIS A 145 17.27 -7.23 19.53
N ALA A 146 16.08 -6.76 19.92
CA ALA A 146 15.90 -5.79 21.00
C ALA A 146 15.21 -6.41 22.22
#